data_666dfd6c3ae9e9be99678d194330a6d7
#
_entry.id   666dfd6c3ae9e9be99678d194330a6d7
#
_cell.length_a   1.000
_cell.length_b   1.000
_cell.length_c   1.000
_cell.angle_alpha   90.00
_cell.angle_beta   90.00
_cell.angle_gamma   90.00
#
_symmetry.space_group_name_H-M   'P 1'
#
loop_
_entity.id
_entity.type
_entity.pdbx_description
1 polymer ?
#
loop_
_entity_poly.entity_id
_entity_poly.type
_entity_poly.pdbx_seq_one_letter_code
_entity_poly.pdbx_strand_id
1 'polypeptide(L)'
;MKGVTRGFKNRTRKFFLWQTALMLAIGTSAPSFANTFVEFSIPQFQKGIALREPEIQRLGTYDLALVIDKSASMTYRLNQKNAPVKQVYDESEQALDMVTAKDPSESITRWEWCRNQAANLANQIKKVLPSGLKISMFSNKFNSYSNVDGGKVETLFNEVEPSGGTHVSKVLQHHFDEYFARRDASGGNTKPLLLAMITDGAPEDAYNAKEAIINATKHMKKSDEILVAILQVGNDRRAPKILASLDHDLLEQNAKYDIVEVKSFEEIKRQGLAKTLANLVTRDHVASLPQSKI
;
A
#
# COMPACT_ATOMS: atom_id res chain seq x y z
N MET A 1 -46.48 8.14 -32.86
CA MET A 1 -45.67 7.34 -31.90
C MET A 1 -44.68 8.26 -31.22
N LYS A 2 -44.85 8.49 -29.91
CA LYS A 2 -44.12 9.53 -29.15
C LYS A 2 -42.90 8.93 -28.52
N GLY A 3 -41.68 9.38 -28.87
CA GLY A 3 -40.42 9.03 -28.25
C GLY A 3 -40.23 9.82 -26.95
N VAL A 4 -39.94 9.09 -25.88
CA VAL A 4 -39.61 9.67 -24.56
C VAL A 4 -38.08 9.68 -24.38
N THR A 5 -37.50 10.86 -24.46
CA THR A 5 -36.12 11.11 -24.12
C THR A 5 -36.02 11.37 -22.61
N ARG A 6 -35.38 10.46 -21.85
CA ARG A 6 -35.04 10.67 -20.45
C ARG A 6 -33.67 11.37 -20.35
N GLY A 7 -33.71 12.61 -19.89
CA GLY A 7 -32.50 13.41 -19.62
C GLY A 7 -31.69 12.89 -18.45
N PHE A 8 -30.40 12.77 -18.67
CA PHE A 8 -29.39 12.58 -17.62
C PHE A 8 -29.23 13.89 -16.84
N LYS A 9 -29.60 13.91 -15.58
CA LYS A 9 -29.30 15.02 -14.67
C LYS A 9 -27.87 14.88 -14.14
N ASN A 10 -27.00 15.79 -14.60
CA ASN A 10 -25.69 16.09 -14.03
C ASN A 10 -25.78 16.34 -12.52
N ARG A 11 -25.09 15.50 -11.74
CA ARG A 11 -24.79 15.73 -10.31
C ARG A 11 -23.34 16.18 -10.17
N THR A 12 -22.99 17.29 -10.75
CA THR A 12 -21.76 18.01 -10.44
C THR A 12 -22.15 19.41 -10.00
N ARG A 13 -22.07 19.68 -8.69
CA ARG A 13 -21.93 21.00 -8.05
C ARG A 13 -22.52 20.99 -6.65
N LYS A 14 -21.72 20.57 -5.66
CA LYS A 14 -21.89 21.01 -4.26
C LYS A 14 -20.60 20.78 -3.46
N PHE A 15 -19.47 21.36 -3.87
CA PHE A 15 -18.26 21.38 -3.05
C PHE A 15 -17.52 22.74 -3.13
N PHE A 16 -18.28 23.83 -3.23
CA PHE A 16 -17.67 25.17 -3.14
C PHE A 16 -18.70 26.19 -2.70
N LEU A 17 -19.10 26.20 -1.42
CA LEU A 17 -19.87 27.33 -0.86
C LEU A 17 -20.04 27.18 0.67
N TRP A 18 -18.93 27.18 1.43
CA TRP A 18 -18.99 27.40 2.88
C TRP A 18 -17.78 28.19 3.39
N GLN A 19 -17.44 29.30 2.73
CA GLN A 19 -16.43 30.23 3.23
C GLN A 19 -16.80 31.73 3.07
N THR A 20 -18.07 32.05 2.94
CA THR A 20 -18.48 33.47 2.92
C THR A 20 -19.78 33.68 3.66
N ALA A 21 -19.79 33.55 4.98
CA ALA A 21 -20.84 34.10 5.83
C ALA A 21 -20.36 34.24 7.28
N LEU A 22 -19.39 35.12 7.53
CA LEU A 22 -19.27 35.81 8.83
C LEU A 22 -18.33 37.02 8.69
N MET A 23 -18.77 38.04 7.97
CA MET A 23 -18.16 39.36 8.01
C MET A 23 -19.25 40.42 7.88
N LEU A 24 -19.89 40.77 9.01
CA LEU A 24 -20.56 42.06 9.18
C LEU A 24 -20.75 42.33 10.66
N ALA A 25 -19.93 43.20 11.15
CA ALA A 25 -20.03 44.13 12.27
C ALA A 25 -18.81 44.07 13.18
N ILE A 26 -17.89 44.99 13.01
CA ILE A 26 -17.41 45.97 14.00
C ILE A 26 -16.20 46.64 13.33
N GLY A 27 -16.31 47.92 13.05
CA GLY A 27 -15.20 48.72 12.54
C GLY A 27 -14.15 48.98 13.60
N THR A 28 -12.93 48.50 13.31
CA THR A 28 -11.66 49.07 13.80
C THR A 28 -10.55 48.49 12.90
N SER A 29 -9.58 49.35 12.53
CA SER A 29 -8.38 49.11 11.74
C SER A 29 -7.90 47.65 11.62
N ALA A 30 -7.99 47.09 10.41
CA ALA A 30 -7.54 45.74 10.10
C ALA A 30 -6.00 45.62 10.35
N PRO A 31 -5.55 44.67 11.19
CA PRO A 31 -4.19 44.20 11.10
C PRO A 31 -4.08 43.39 9.80
N SER A 32 -3.02 43.63 9.03
CA SER A 32 -2.68 42.81 7.86
C SER A 32 -2.52 41.34 8.33
N PHE A 33 -3.54 40.53 8.08
CA PHE A 33 -3.38 39.09 8.20
C PHE A 33 -2.43 38.67 7.06
N ALA A 34 -1.15 38.57 7.39
CA ALA A 34 -0.28 37.73 6.62
C ALA A 34 -0.98 36.36 6.54
N ASN A 35 -1.27 35.89 5.33
CA ASN A 35 -1.73 34.54 5.07
C ASN A 35 -0.64 33.58 5.55
N THR A 36 -0.63 33.28 6.84
CA THR A 36 0.07 32.09 7.35
C THR A 36 -0.78 30.91 6.89
N PHE A 37 -0.45 30.40 5.69
CA PHE A 37 -0.79 29.03 5.38
C PHE A 37 -0.18 28.18 6.48
N VAL A 38 -0.99 27.72 7.41
CA VAL A 38 -0.58 26.66 8.32
C VAL A 38 -0.42 25.44 7.41
N GLU A 39 0.81 25.20 6.98
CA GLU A 39 1.16 23.98 6.31
C GLU A 39 0.95 22.87 7.32
N PHE A 40 -0.19 22.17 7.22
CA PHE A 40 -0.45 20.99 8.02
C PHE A 40 0.61 19.97 7.65
N SER A 41 1.71 19.97 8.39
CA SER A 41 2.76 18.99 8.18
C SER A 41 2.20 17.60 8.49
N ILE A 42 2.16 16.73 7.47
CA ILE A 42 1.80 15.34 7.65
C ILE A 42 2.71 14.75 8.75
N PRO A 43 2.16 14.17 9.82
CA PRO A 43 2.95 13.61 10.91
C PRO A 43 4.02 12.63 10.41
N GLN A 44 5.15 12.54 11.12
CA GLN A 44 6.30 11.71 10.72
C GLN A 44 5.94 10.25 10.45
N PHE A 45 5.05 9.65 11.25
CA PHE A 45 4.62 8.26 11.07
C PHE A 45 3.82 8.05 9.76
N GLN A 46 3.23 9.10 9.19
CA GLN A 46 2.54 9.05 7.89
C GLN A 46 3.51 9.21 6.72
N LYS A 47 4.57 9.97 6.88
CA LYS A 47 5.61 10.18 5.85
C LYS A 47 6.67 9.07 5.84
N GLY A 48 6.96 8.49 7.00
CA GLY A 48 8.09 7.58 7.17
C GLY A 48 9.44 8.31 7.22
N ILE A 49 10.51 7.53 7.33
CA ILE A 49 11.89 8.03 7.37
C ILE A 49 12.38 8.22 5.93
N ALA A 50 13.03 9.36 5.65
CA ALA A 50 13.64 9.61 4.36
C ALA A 50 14.79 8.62 4.09
N LEU A 51 14.86 8.12 2.86
CA LEU A 51 15.92 7.24 2.42
C LEU A 51 17.22 8.02 2.18
N ARG A 52 18.34 7.41 2.52
CA ARG A 52 19.67 7.87 2.12
C ARG A 52 19.98 7.42 0.68
N GLU A 53 20.85 8.11 0.01
CA GLU A 53 21.20 7.80 -1.39
C GLU A 53 21.57 6.30 -1.63
N PRO A 54 22.41 5.64 -0.79
CA PRO A 54 22.69 4.22 -0.99
C PRO A 54 21.46 3.30 -0.87
N GLU A 55 20.47 3.68 -0.09
CA GLU A 55 19.21 2.94 0.07
C GLU A 55 18.33 3.09 -1.17
N ILE A 56 18.27 4.30 -1.74
CA ILE A 56 17.58 4.60 -3.00
C ILE A 56 18.19 3.79 -4.12
N GLN A 57 19.54 3.80 -4.24
CA GLN A 57 20.24 3.04 -5.28
C GLN A 57 20.00 1.53 -5.17
N ARG A 58 19.97 0.97 -3.96
CA ARG A 58 19.63 -0.46 -3.76
C ARG A 58 18.21 -0.79 -4.20
N LEU A 59 17.22 0.01 -3.83
CA LEU A 59 15.85 -0.20 -4.33
C LEU A 59 15.79 -0.12 -5.85
N GLY A 60 16.60 0.73 -6.46
CA GLY A 60 16.72 0.86 -7.91
C GLY A 60 17.28 -0.38 -8.62
N THR A 61 17.92 -1.32 -7.90
CA THR A 61 18.39 -2.59 -8.49
C THR A 61 17.27 -3.62 -8.65
N TYR A 62 16.09 -3.37 -8.09
CA TYR A 62 14.93 -4.24 -8.20
C TYR A 62 13.88 -3.68 -9.17
N ASP A 63 13.08 -4.57 -9.73
CA ASP A 63 11.78 -4.25 -10.34
C ASP A 63 10.75 -4.24 -9.21
N LEU A 64 10.35 -3.05 -8.77
CA LEU A 64 9.51 -2.86 -7.58
C LEU A 64 8.04 -2.79 -7.97
N ALA A 65 7.23 -3.68 -7.41
CA ALA A 65 5.78 -3.68 -7.51
C ALA A 65 5.13 -3.54 -6.12
N LEU A 66 4.18 -2.62 -5.97
CA LEU A 66 3.31 -2.54 -4.81
C LEU A 66 2.00 -3.29 -5.08
N VAL A 67 1.60 -4.15 -4.16
CA VAL A 67 0.33 -4.87 -4.19
C VAL A 67 -0.47 -4.45 -2.96
N ILE A 68 -1.51 -3.67 -3.16
CA ILE A 68 -2.22 -2.96 -2.09
C ILE A 68 -3.61 -3.55 -1.93
N ASP A 69 -3.89 -4.02 -0.72
CA ASP A 69 -5.22 -4.46 -0.32
C ASP A 69 -6.21 -3.30 -0.37
N LYS A 70 -7.32 -3.50 -1.06
CA LYS A 70 -8.46 -2.60 -1.09
C LYS A 70 -9.74 -3.28 -0.58
N SER A 71 -9.61 -4.26 0.32
CA SER A 71 -10.75 -4.88 1.01
C SER A 71 -11.50 -3.86 1.88
N ALA A 72 -12.72 -4.18 2.25
CA ALA A 72 -13.57 -3.26 3.02
C ALA A 72 -12.95 -2.83 4.36
N SER A 73 -12.14 -3.68 4.99
CA SER A 73 -11.47 -3.38 6.27
C SER A 73 -10.39 -2.30 6.16
N MET A 74 -9.92 -1.98 4.95
CA MET A 74 -8.98 -0.88 4.73
C MET A 74 -9.59 0.51 5.00
N THR A 75 -10.93 0.62 5.09
CA THR A 75 -11.62 1.83 5.53
C THR A 75 -11.54 2.05 7.03
N TYR A 76 -11.12 1.04 7.81
CA TYR A 76 -11.00 1.17 9.26
C TYR A 76 -9.82 2.04 9.63
N ARG A 77 -9.90 2.69 10.80
CA ARG A 77 -8.79 3.46 11.35
C ARG A 77 -7.61 2.53 11.70
N LEU A 78 -6.41 3.07 11.67
CA LEU A 78 -5.19 2.30 11.92
C LEU A 78 -5.22 1.53 13.24
N ASN A 79 -5.75 2.12 14.31
CA ASN A 79 -5.84 1.51 15.63
C ASN A 79 -7.14 0.72 15.85
N GLN A 80 -8.07 0.77 14.91
CA GLN A 80 -9.34 0.07 15.04
C GLN A 80 -9.14 -1.43 14.90
N LYS A 81 -9.66 -2.19 15.86
CA LYS A 81 -9.70 -3.65 15.77
C LYS A 81 -10.70 -4.06 14.70
N ASN A 82 -10.38 -5.10 13.94
CA ASN A 82 -11.33 -5.70 13.00
C ASN A 82 -12.49 -6.30 13.79
N ALA A 83 -13.53 -5.53 13.98
CA ALA A 83 -14.82 -5.98 14.48
C ALA A 83 -15.87 -5.65 13.41
N PRO A 84 -16.91 -6.48 13.23
CA PRO A 84 -17.99 -6.14 12.32
C PRO A 84 -18.69 -4.89 12.86
N VAL A 85 -18.40 -3.73 12.26
CA VAL A 85 -19.08 -2.48 12.59
C VAL A 85 -20.30 -2.37 11.69
N LYS A 86 -21.49 -2.25 12.29
CA LYS A 86 -22.60 -1.58 11.62
C LYS A 86 -22.12 -0.16 11.34
N GLN A 87 -21.82 0.13 10.08
CA GLN A 87 -21.43 1.46 9.66
C GLN A 87 -22.63 2.40 9.80
N VAL A 88 -22.60 3.23 10.82
CA VAL A 88 -23.32 4.49 10.82
C VAL A 88 -22.28 5.55 10.50
N TYR A 89 -22.23 5.99 9.25
CA TYR A 89 -21.39 7.11 8.86
C TYR A 89 -22.03 8.39 9.40
N ASP A 90 -21.54 8.88 10.51
CA ASP A 90 -21.78 10.24 10.97
C ASP A 90 -20.53 11.07 10.69
N GLU A 91 -20.60 11.94 9.68
CA GLU A 91 -19.49 12.83 9.30
C GLU A 91 -19.08 13.77 10.45
N SER A 92 -20.00 14.04 11.40
CA SER A 92 -19.75 14.89 12.57
C SER A 92 -18.91 14.19 13.63
N GLU A 93 -19.07 12.87 13.83
CA GLU A 93 -18.23 12.09 14.73
C GLU A 93 -16.79 11.96 14.22
N GLN A 94 -16.61 11.81 12.90
CA GLN A 94 -15.28 11.75 12.31
C GLN A 94 -14.51 13.07 12.50
N ALA A 95 -15.16 14.20 12.34
CA ALA A 95 -14.53 15.49 12.55
C ALA A 95 -14.13 15.72 14.04
N LEU A 96 -14.97 15.29 14.98
CA LEU A 96 -14.70 15.39 16.41
C LEU A 96 -13.53 14.49 16.83
N ASP A 97 -13.48 13.26 16.32
CA ASP A 97 -12.40 12.31 16.58
C ASP A 97 -11.05 12.79 16.05
N MET A 98 -11.02 13.48 14.90
CA MET A 98 -9.77 14.08 14.38
C MET A 98 -9.20 15.16 15.30
N VAL A 99 -10.08 15.92 15.97
CA VAL A 99 -9.69 17.01 16.89
C VAL A 99 -9.30 16.47 18.28
N THR A 100 -9.88 15.35 18.71
CA THR A 100 -9.66 14.77 20.04
C THR A 100 -8.66 13.62 20.07
N ALA A 101 -8.18 13.15 18.90
CA ALA A 101 -7.21 12.05 18.80
C ALA A 101 -5.91 12.39 19.55
N LYS A 102 -5.60 11.61 20.57
CA LYS A 102 -4.35 11.73 21.34
C LYS A 102 -3.13 11.26 20.55
N ASP A 103 -3.32 10.26 19.68
CA ASP A 103 -2.32 9.73 18.75
C ASP A 103 -2.77 10.05 17.31
N PRO A 104 -1.96 10.74 16.51
CA PRO A 104 -2.27 11.03 15.12
C PRO A 104 -2.62 9.78 14.27
N SER A 105 -2.16 8.57 14.66
CA SER A 105 -2.55 7.32 14.04
C SER A 105 -4.03 6.95 14.27
N GLU A 106 -4.69 7.54 15.26
CA GLU A 106 -6.12 7.33 15.52
C GLU A 106 -7.02 8.10 14.54
N SER A 107 -6.47 9.08 13.84
CA SER A 107 -7.24 9.99 12.99
C SER A 107 -7.35 9.56 11.52
N ILE A 108 -6.51 8.63 11.04
CA ILE A 108 -6.49 8.20 9.64
C ILE A 108 -6.86 6.73 9.45
N THR A 109 -7.42 6.42 8.27
CA THR A 109 -7.72 5.05 7.87
C THR A 109 -6.46 4.32 7.39
N ARG A 110 -6.53 2.97 7.33
CA ARG A 110 -5.47 2.14 6.74
C ARG A 110 -5.26 2.49 5.27
N TRP A 111 -6.34 2.78 4.55
CA TRP A 111 -6.31 3.20 3.16
C TRP A 111 -5.55 4.52 2.96
N GLU A 112 -5.86 5.54 3.74
CA GLU A 112 -5.16 6.83 3.70
C GLU A 112 -3.69 6.70 4.07
N TRP A 113 -3.37 5.86 5.07
CA TRP A 113 -1.99 5.58 5.42
C TRP A 113 -1.25 4.93 4.24
N CYS A 114 -1.83 3.91 3.60
CA CYS A 114 -1.23 3.28 2.41
C CYS A 114 -1.01 4.27 1.28
N ARG A 115 -1.98 5.15 1.00
CA ARG A 115 -1.82 6.24 0.02
C ARG A 115 -0.59 7.09 0.33
N ASN A 116 -0.49 7.59 1.55
CA ASN A 116 0.60 8.48 1.96
C ASN A 116 1.96 7.78 1.86
N GLN A 117 2.05 6.51 2.25
CA GLN A 117 3.27 5.72 2.17
C GLN A 117 3.67 5.40 0.73
N ALA A 118 2.72 5.04 -0.12
CA ALA A 118 2.97 4.77 -1.54
C ALA A 118 3.42 6.03 -2.29
N ALA A 119 2.77 7.17 -2.05
CA ALA A 119 3.16 8.46 -2.64
C ALA A 119 4.56 8.88 -2.18
N ASN A 120 4.87 8.72 -0.89
CA ASN A 120 6.19 9.01 -0.35
C ASN A 120 7.27 8.12 -0.97
N LEU A 121 7.03 6.82 -1.08
CA LEU A 121 7.96 5.89 -1.73
C LEU A 121 8.20 6.30 -3.19
N ALA A 122 7.14 6.53 -3.97
CA ALA A 122 7.24 6.94 -5.37
C ALA A 122 8.10 8.20 -5.55
N ASN A 123 7.91 9.20 -4.67
CA ASN A 123 8.69 10.44 -4.71
C ASN A 123 10.17 10.22 -4.37
N GLN A 124 10.48 9.38 -3.37
CA GLN A 124 11.85 9.13 -2.95
C GLN A 124 12.67 8.36 -3.99
N ILE A 125 12.06 7.39 -4.70
CA ILE A 125 12.76 6.53 -5.66
C ILE A 125 12.67 7.02 -7.11
N LYS A 126 12.05 8.18 -7.36
CA LYS A 126 11.85 8.74 -8.71
C LYS A 126 13.13 8.80 -9.55
N LYS A 127 14.30 9.05 -8.94
CA LYS A 127 15.58 9.13 -9.65
C LYS A 127 16.05 7.77 -10.20
N VAL A 128 15.76 6.67 -9.48
CA VAL A 128 16.20 5.30 -9.84
C VAL A 128 15.13 4.49 -10.55
N LEU A 129 13.87 4.93 -10.45
CA LEU A 129 12.70 4.39 -11.15
C LEU A 129 11.96 5.52 -11.88
N PRO A 130 12.54 6.10 -12.93
CA PRO A 130 11.97 7.26 -13.63
C PRO A 130 10.65 6.95 -14.32
N SER A 131 10.39 5.69 -14.67
CA SER A 131 9.10 5.24 -15.19
C SER A 131 8.00 5.14 -14.14
N GLY A 132 8.31 5.35 -12.86
CA GLY A 132 7.36 5.22 -11.76
C GLY A 132 7.18 3.78 -11.27
N LEU A 133 6.30 3.63 -10.30
CA LEU A 133 5.96 2.34 -9.69
C LEU A 133 4.96 1.55 -10.55
N LYS A 134 4.99 0.24 -10.38
CA LYS A 134 3.86 -0.64 -10.69
C LYS A 134 3.03 -0.80 -9.42
N ILE A 135 1.72 -0.53 -9.49
CA ILE A 135 0.79 -0.69 -8.37
C ILE A 135 -0.34 -1.61 -8.80
N SER A 136 -0.61 -2.65 -8.03
CA SER A 136 -1.81 -3.47 -8.16
C SER A 136 -2.67 -3.30 -6.92
N MET A 137 -3.94 -2.99 -7.11
CA MET A 137 -4.93 -2.89 -6.03
C MET A 137 -5.85 -4.09 -6.09
N PHE A 138 -5.97 -4.84 -5.01
CA PHE A 138 -6.72 -6.10 -4.98
C PHE A 138 -7.76 -6.16 -3.87
N SER A 139 -8.81 -6.93 -4.14
CA SER A 139 -9.81 -7.43 -3.19
C SER A 139 -10.34 -8.78 -3.73
N ASN A 140 -11.61 -8.91 -4.10
CA ASN A 140 -12.11 -10.09 -4.83
C ASN A 140 -11.55 -10.18 -6.26
N LYS A 141 -11.17 -9.03 -6.83
CA LYS A 141 -10.48 -8.86 -8.12
C LYS A 141 -9.35 -7.87 -7.94
N PHE A 142 -8.44 -7.82 -8.90
CA PHE A 142 -7.37 -6.82 -8.90
C PHE A 142 -7.31 -6.03 -10.20
N ASN A 143 -6.73 -4.85 -10.11
CA ASN A 143 -6.36 -3.99 -11.24
C ASN A 143 -4.90 -3.59 -11.08
N SER A 144 -4.15 -3.59 -12.18
CA SER A 144 -2.74 -3.19 -12.21
C SER A 144 -2.56 -1.89 -12.97
N TYR A 145 -1.71 -1.01 -12.43
CA TYR A 145 -1.39 0.30 -12.97
C TYR A 145 0.13 0.41 -13.10
N SER A 146 0.59 0.88 -14.25
CA SER A 146 2.01 1.09 -14.54
C SER A 146 2.33 2.58 -14.61
N ASN A 147 3.62 2.91 -14.47
CA ASN A 147 4.11 4.30 -14.57
C ASN A 147 3.43 5.23 -13.55
N VAL A 148 3.31 4.77 -12.30
CA VAL A 148 2.65 5.49 -11.21
C VAL A 148 3.69 6.32 -10.45
N ASP A 149 3.65 7.63 -10.59
CA ASP A 149 4.38 8.60 -9.77
C ASP A 149 3.58 9.03 -8.54
N GLY A 150 4.16 9.88 -7.68
CA GLY A 150 3.51 10.31 -6.46
C GLY A 150 2.16 11.02 -6.67
N GLY A 151 2.00 11.80 -7.72
CA GLY A 151 0.74 12.47 -8.06
C GLY A 151 -0.33 11.49 -8.55
N LYS A 152 0.06 10.51 -9.36
CA LYS A 152 -0.85 9.45 -9.80
C LYS A 152 -1.28 8.53 -8.66
N VAL A 153 -0.44 8.30 -7.64
CA VAL A 153 -0.85 7.57 -6.42
C VAL A 153 -2.07 8.23 -5.81
N GLU A 154 -2.03 9.55 -5.58
CA GLU A 154 -3.16 10.26 -4.99
C GLU A 154 -4.43 10.13 -5.82
N THR A 155 -4.32 10.28 -7.15
CA THR A 155 -5.45 10.12 -8.07
C THR A 155 -6.05 8.72 -7.97
N LEU A 156 -5.22 7.67 -8.03
CA LEU A 156 -5.68 6.27 -7.96
C LEU A 156 -6.40 5.97 -6.64
N PHE A 157 -5.87 6.45 -5.52
CA PHE A 157 -6.49 6.22 -4.21
C PHE A 157 -7.80 6.99 -4.02
N ASN A 158 -7.99 8.11 -4.73
CA ASN A 158 -9.25 8.87 -4.73
C ASN A 158 -10.31 8.27 -5.66
N GLU A 159 -9.90 7.57 -6.73
CA GLU A 159 -10.81 6.94 -7.69
C GLU A 159 -11.24 5.54 -7.26
N VAL A 160 -10.46 4.88 -6.41
CA VAL A 160 -10.71 3.50 -5.95
C VAL A 160 -11.26 3.50 -4.54
N GLU A 161 -12.46 2.97 -4.37
CA GLU A 161 -13.07 2.75 -3.06
C GLU A 161 -12.75 1.36 -2.52
N PRO A 162 -12.24 1.23 -1.29
CA PRO A 162 -12.02 -0.06 -0.64
C PRO A 162 -13.33 -0.84 -0.47
N SER A 163 -13.34 -2.08 -0.95
CA SER A 163 -14.52 -2.96 -0.87
C SER A 163 -14.17 -4.42 -1.15
N GLY A 164 -15.01 -5.33 -0.71
CA GLY A 164 -14.85 -6.77 -0.95
C GLY A 164 -13.95 -7.46 0.09
N GLY A 165 -13.53 -8.69 -0.21
CA GLY A 165 -12.69 -9.53 0.63
C GLY A 165 -11.19 -9.40 0.30
N THR A 166 -10.38 -10.33 0.83
CA THR A 166 -8.91 -10.31 0.74
C THR A 166 -8.42 -11.54 -0.02
N HIS A 167 -8.42 -11.48 -1.37
CA HIS A 167 -8.00 -12.59 -2.24
C HIS A 167 -6.69 -12.22 -2.94
N VAL A 168 -5.58 -12.83 -2.51
CA VAL A 168 -4.21 -12.45 -2.92
C VAL A 168 -3.62 -13.36 -3.99
N SER A 169 -4.07 -14.61 -4.11
CA SER A 169 -3.42 -15.63 -4.95
C SER A 169 -3.29 -15.19 -6.41
N LYS A 170 -4.35 -14.62 -6.99
CA LYS A 170 -4.35 -14.21 -8.40
C LYS A 170 -3.44 -13.04 -8.69
N VAL A 171 -3.35 -12.07 -7.79
CA VAL A 171 -2.45 -10.92 -7.98
C VAL A 171 -0.99 -11.33 -7.79
N LEU A 172 -0.69 -12.24 -6.87
CA LEU A 172 0.64 -12.84 -6.72
C LEU A 172 1.03 -13.58 -8.00
N GLN A 173 0.18 -14.50 -8.47
CA GLN A 173 0.43 -15.28 -9.69
C GLN A 173 0.68 -14.35 -10.90
N HIS A 174 -0.13 -13.30 -11.07
CA HIS A 174 0.04 -12.31 -12.14
C HIS A 174 1.44 -11.68 -12.13
N HIS A 175 1.93 -11.24 -10.97
CA HIS A 175 3.25 -10.62 -10.88
C HIS A 175 4.38 -11.63 -11.10
N PHE A 176 4.22 -12.86 -10.65
CA PHE A 176 5.20 -13.93 -10.90
C PHE A 176 5.26 -14.30 -12.39
N ASP A 177 4.11 -14.49 -13.04
CA ASP A 177 4.05 -14.80 -14.47
C ASP A 177 4.66 -13.68 -15.31
N GLU A 178 4.37 -12.44 -14.97
CA GLU A 178 4.92 -11.27 -15.64
C GLU A 178 6.42 -11.14 -15.46
N TYR A 179 6.93 -11.46 -14.27
CA TYR A 179 8.36 -11.50 -14.00
C TYR A 179 9.04 -12.58 -14.82
N PHE A 180 8.54 -13.82 -14.79
CA PHE A 180 9.14 -14.93 -15.54
C PHE A 180 9.09 -14.70 -17.04
N ALA A 181 8.00 -14.16 -17.58
CA ALA A 181 7.91 -13.81 -18.99
C ALA A 181 8.98 -12.79 -19.41
N ARG A 182 9.21 -11.73 -18.59
CA ARG A 182 10.28 -10.75 -18.87
C ARG A 182 11.67 -11.36 -18.74
N ARG A 183 11.91 -12.16 -17.71
CA ARG A 183 13.19 -12.85 -17.51
C ARG A 183 13.54 -13.73 -18.72
N ASP A 184 12.59 -14.52 -19.17
CA ASP A 184 12.82 -15.46 -20.27
C ASP A 184 12.97 -14.73 -21.61
N ALA A 185 12.19 -13.67 -21.85
CA ALA A 185 12.33 -12.83 -23.05
C ALA A 185 13.67 -12.08 -23.11
N SER A 186 14.27 -11.74 -21.95
CA SER A 186 15.56 -11.05 -21.86
C SER A 186 16.77 -11.99 -21.80
N GLY A 187 16.58 -13.30 -21.93
CA GLY A 187 17.64 -14.29 -21.73
C GLY A 187 18.20 -14.31 -20.31
N GLY A 188 17.42 -13.89 -19.33
CA GLY A 188 17.81 -13.80 -17.92
C GLY A 188 18.38 -12.45 -17.49
N ASN A 189 18.50 -11.49 -18.39
CA ASN A 189 18.99 -10.14 -18.08
C ASN A 189 17.84 -9.23 -17.64
N THR A 190 17.24 -9.52 -16.47
CA THR A 190 16.19 -8.70 -15.85
C THR A 190 16.54 -8.44 -14.39
N LYS A 191 16.06 -7.31 -13.85
CA LYS A 191 16.18 -7.02 -12.42
C LYS A 191 15.37 -8.02 -11.61
N PRO A 192 15.82 -8.43 -10.41
CA PRO A 192 15.00 -9.22 -9.51
C PRO A 192 13.70 -8.47 -9.13
N LEU A 193 12.65 -9.21 -8.86
CA LEU A 193 11.36 -8.67 -8.43
C LEU A 193 11.34 -8.44 -6.93
N LEU A 194 11.05 -7.22 -6.49
CA LEU A 194 10.61 -6.90 -5.14
C LEU A 194 9.10 -6.65 -5.16
N LEU A 195 8.33 -7.61 -4.66
CA LEU A 195 6.89 -7.51 -4.56
C LEU A 195 6.50 -7.14 -3.13
N ALA A 196 6.08 -5.89 -2.92
CA ALA A 196 5.67 -5.39 -1.62
C ALA A 196 4.14 -5.43 -1.50
N MET A 197 3.61 -6.42 -0.78
CA MET A 197 2.17 -6.59 -0.52
C MET A 197 1.80 -5.92 0.79
N ILE A 198 0.85 -5.00 0.76
CA ILE A 198 0.31 -4.32 1.93
C ILE A 198 -1.12 -4.82 2.14
N THR A 199 -1.38 -5.43 3.30
CA THR A 199 -2.69 -5.97 3.66
C THR A 199 -2.97 -5.76 5.14
N ASP A 200 -4.23 -5.61 5.51
CA ASP A 200 -4.64 -5.43 6.90
C ASP A 200 -5.19 -6.70 7.55
N GLY A 201 -5.33 -7.76 6.76
CA GLY A 201 -5.97 -9.00 7.19
C GLY A 201 -5.31 -10.27 6.65
N ALA A 202 -5.83 -11.38 7.13
CA ALA A 202 -5.46 -12.69 6.62
C ALA A 202 -6.11 -12.92 5.24
N PRO A 203 -5.36 -13.41 4.24
CA PRO A 203 -5.95 -13.81 2.96
C PRO A 203 -7.06 -14.87 3.13
N GLU A 204 -8.20 -14.64 2.48
CA GLU A 204 -9.29 -15.61 2.44
C GLU A 204 -8.92 -16.83 1.59
N ASP A 205 -8.02 -16.65 0.64
CA ASP A 205 -7.48 -17.66 -0.26
C ASP A 205 -6.02 -18.06 0.09
N ALA A 206 -5.68 -18.08 1.40
CA ALA A 206 -4.34 -18.35 1.91
C ALA A 206 -3.71 -19.64 1.36
N TYR A 207 -4.50 -20.72 1.18
CA TYR A 207 -4.03 -21.96 0.57
C TYR A 207 -3.55 -21.71 -0.87
N ASN A 208 -4.35 -21.05 -1.70
CA ASN A 208 -3.99 -20.75 -3.09
C ASN A 208 -2.81 -19.76 -3.17
N ALA A 209 -2.71 -18.85 -2.20
CA ALA A 209 -1.57 -17.94 -2.09
C ALA A 209 -0.26 -18.72 -1.83
N LYS A 210 -0.28 -19.69 -0.91
CA LYS A 210 0.86 -20.59 -0.65
C LYS A 210 1.27 -21.35 -1.91
N GLU A 211 0.32 -21.97 -2.59
CA GLU A 211 0.58 -22.70 -3.83
C GLU A 211 1.20 -21.80 -4.91
N ALA A 212 0.70 -20.56 -5.07
CA ALA A 212 1.27 -19.61 -6.02
C ALA A 212 2.73 -19.28 -5.70
N ILE A 213 3.07 -19.05 -4.41
CA ILE A 213 4.43 -18.76 -3.97
C ILE A 213 5.34 -19.99 -4.17
N ILE A 214 4.90 -21.19 -3.72
CA ILE A 214 5.66 -22.44 -3.88
C ILE A 214 5.96 -22.70 -5.36
N ASN A 215 4.96 -22.53 -6.22
CA ASN A 215 5.12 -22.74 -7.66
C ASN A 215 6.09 -21.69 -8.26
N ALA A 216 6.02 -20.44 -7.84
CA ALA A 216 6.98 -19.43 -8.26
C ALA A 216 8.40 -19.84 -7.90
N THR A 217 8.65 -20.32 -6.68
CA THR A 217 10.00 -20.75 -6.27
C THR A 217 10.55 -21.90 -7.14
N LYS A 218 9.70 -22.80 -7.63
CA LYS A 218 10.09 -23.90 -8.53
C LYS A 218 10.53 -23.40 -9.91
N HIS A 219 9.98 -22.28 -10.39
CA HIS A 219 10.34 -21.65 -11.64
C HIS A 219 11.57 -20.74 -11.54
N MET A 220 12.00 -20.39 -10.34
CA MET A 220 13.20 -19.59 -10.10
C MET A 220 14.47 -20.41 -10.41
N LYS A 221 15.45 -19.73 -11.00
CA LYS A 221 16.80 -20.25 -11.27
C LYS A 221 17.76 -19.99 -10.11
N LYS A 222 17.54 -18.88 -9.37
CA LYS A 222 18.34 -18.43 -8.23
C LYS A 222 17.42 -17.95 -7.09
N SER A 223 17.93 -17.99 -5.86
CA SER A 223 17.18 -17.58 -4.67
C SER A 223 16.89 -16.08 -4.60
N ASP A 224 17.67 -15.26 -5.29
CA ASP A 224 17.59 -13.79 -5.29
C ASP A 224 16.71 -13.20 -6.40
N GLU A 225 16.03 -14.04 -7.18
CA GLU A 225 15.20 -13.56 -8.30
C GLU A 225 13.93 -12.85 -7.85
N ILE A 226 13.33 -13.29 -6.74
CA ILE A 226 12.07 -12.75 -6.22
C ILE A 226 12.17 -12.60 -4.70
N LEU A 227 11.75 -11.44 -4.21
CA LEU A 227 11.49 -11.19 -2.78
C LEU A 227 10.05 -10.70 -2.63
N VAL A 228 9.27 -11.37 -1.78
CA VAL A 228 7.90 -10.99 -1.43
C VAL A 228 7.89 -10.43 -0.02
N ALA A 229 7.72 -9.12 0.10
CA ALA A 229 7.57 -8.45 1.40
C ALA A 229 6.08 -8.33 1.73
N ILE A 230 5.59 -9.04 2.74
CA ILE A 230 4.23 -8.92 3.23
C ILE A 230 4.21 -7.95 4.41
N LEU A 231 3.54 -6.83 4.23
CA LEU A 231 3.52 -5.70 5.13
C LEU A 231 2.13 -5.61 5.76
N GLN A 232 2.01 -6.07 7.01
CA GLN A 232 0.74 -6.02 7.72
C GLN A 232 0.46 -4.60 8.20
N VAL A 233 -0.74 -4.08 7.94
CA VAL A 233 -1.26 -2.80 8.42
C VAL A 233 -2.42 -3.04 9.37
N GLY A 234 -2.49 -2.26 10.47
CA GLY A 234 -3.56 -2.40 11.46
C GLY A 234 -3.41 -3.62 12.38
N ASN A 235 -4.47 -3.94 13.13
CA ASN A 235 -4.42 -4.83 14.29
C ASN A 235 -5.36 -6.04 14.16
N ASP A 236 -5.42 -6.70 13.01
CA ASP A 236 -6.14 -7.99 12.90
C ASP A 236 -5.37 -9.07 13.69
N ARG A 237 -6.02 -9.66 14.70
CA ARG A 237 -5.42 -10.69 15.55
C ARG A 237 -5.19 -12.03 14.84
N ARG A 238 -5.90 -12.30 13.74
CA ARG A 238 -5.79 -13.56 12.98
C ARG A 238 -4.68 -13.47 11.94
N ALA A 239 -4.44 -12.29 11.40
CA ALA A 239 -3.48 -12.08 10.33
C ALA A 239 -2.06 -12.53 10.68
N PRO A 240 -1.46 -12.21 11.86
CA PRO A 240 -0.08 -12.57 12.15
C PRO A 240 0.20 -14.06 11.99
N LYS A 241 -0.68 -14.93 12.49
CA LYS A 241 -0.50 -16.39 12.40
C LYS A 241 -0.55 -16.89 10.95
N ILE A 242 -1.50 -16.39 10.17
CA ILE A 242 -1.69 -16.83 8.78
C ILE A 242 -0.56 -16.26 7.90
N LEU A 243 -0.20 -15.00 8.08
CA LEU A 243 0.89 -14.38 7.32
C LEU A 243 2.25 -15.01 7.67
N ALA A 244 2.51 -15.30 8.94
CA ALA A 244 3.71 -16.03 9.36
C ALA A 244 3.80 -17.42 8.70
N SER A 245 2.67 -18.08 8.44
CA SER A 245 2.68 -19.35 7.73
C SER A 245 2.99 -19.23 6.23
N LEU A 246 2.92 -18.03 5.66
CA LEU A 246 3.41 -17.74 4.32
C LEU A 246 4.92 -17.45 4.29
N ASP A 247 5.52 -17.14 5.44
CA ASP A 247 6.94 -16.85 5.61
C ASP A 247 7.71 -18.15 5.99
N HIS A 248 7.34 -18.79 7.08
CA HIS A 248 8.19 -19.83 7.69
C HIS A 248 7.91 -21.27 7.20
N ASP A 249 6.68 -21.58 6.78
CA ASP A 249 6.27 -22.96 6.55
C ASP A 249 6.48 -23.45 5.11
N LEU A 250 6.86 -22.59 4.16
CA LEU A 250 6.83 -22.92 2.74
C LEU A 250 7.94 -23.88 2.31
N LEU A 251 9.12 -23.79 2.94
CA LEU A 251 10.22 -24.74 2.66
C LEU A 251 9.84 -26.18 3.04
N GLU A 252 9.12 -26.37 4.15
CA GLU A 252 8.61 -27.68 4.57
C GLU A 252 7.50 -28.19 3.63
N GLN A 253 6.86 -27.30 2.89
CA GLN A 253 5.82 -27.58 1.90
C GLN A 253 6.34 -27.62 0.45
N ASN A 254 7.63 -27.91 0.27
CA ASN A 254 8.30 -28.06 -1.03
C ASN A 254 8.51 -26.75 -1.82
N ALA A 255 8.56 -25.59 -1.17
CA ALA A 255 9.16 -24.42 -1.81
C ALA A 255 10.65 -24.65 -2.01
N LYS A 256 11.16 -24.24 -3.18
CA LYS A 256 12.59 -24.39 -3.50
C LYS A 256 13.46 -23.38 -2.78
N TYR A 257 12.93 -22.19 -2.55
CA TYR A 257 13.60 -21.07 -1.89
C TYR A 257 12.65 -20.40 -0.89
N ASP A 258 13.22 -19.86 0.16
CA ASP A 258 12.54 -18.93 1.04
C ASP A 258 12.60 -17.54 0.41
N ILE A 259 11.44 -16.99 0.03
CA ILE A 259 11.33 -15.71 -0.69
C ILE A 259 10.38 -14.73 -0.03
N VAL A 260 9.79 -15.10 1.11
CA VAL A 260 8.78 -14.29 1.78
C VAL A 260 9.33 -13.72 3.07
N GLU A 261 9.06 -12.45 3.29
CA GLU A 261 9.35 -11.73 4.53
C GLU A 261 8.10 -11.01 5.02
N VAL A 262 7.69 -11.32 6.24
CA VAL A 262 6.54 -10.65 6.88
C VAL A 262 7.02 -9.58 7.84
N LYS A 263 6.46 -8.38 7.74
CA LYS A 263 6.71 -7.26 8.66
C LYS A 263 5.41 -6.82 9.32
N SER A 264 5.46 -6.70 10.63
CA SER A 264 4.34 -6.24 11.46
C SER A 264 4.08 -4.73 11.26
N PHE A 265 2.87 -4.29 11.61
CA PHE A 265 2.55 -2.87 11.56
C PHE A 265 3.46 -2.02 12.46
N GLU A 266 3.83 -2.52 13.64
CA GLU A 266 4.70 -1.79 14.57
C GLU A 266 6.10 -1.55 13.99
N GLU A 267 6.63 -2.48 13.20
CA GLU A 267 7.90 -2.29 12.49
C GLU A 267 7.78 -1.22 11.41
N ILE A 268 6.72 -1.31 10.58
CA ILE A 268 6.50 -0.40 9.46
C ILE A 268 6.15 1.00 9.96
N LYS A 269 5.33 1.13 11.01
CA LYS A 269 4.91 2.40 11.59
C LYS A 269 6.09 3.26 12.04
N ARG A 270 7.14 2.63 12.60
CA ARG A 270 8.32 3.35 13.11
C ARG A 270 9.17 3.98 12.01
N GLN A 271 9.28 3.35 10.86
CA GLN A 271 10.23 3.76 9.82
C GLN A 271 9.57 4.11 8.47
N GLY A 272 8.33 3.71 8.28
CA GLY A 272 7.58 3.87 7.03
C GLY A 272 7.92 2.80 5.98
N LEU A 273 7.08 2.72 4.95
CA LEU A 273 7.18 1.75 3.87
C LEU A 273 8.54 1.78 3.16
N ALA A 274 8.96 2.95 2.70
CA ALA A 274 10.19 3.10 1.93
C ALA A 274 11.42 2.57 2.67
N LYS A 275 11.56 2.93 3.96
CA LYS A 275 12.69 2.49 4.78
C LYS A 275 12.62 1.01 5.11
N THR A 276 11.42 0.47 5.34
CA THR A 276 11.22 -0.97 5.56
C THR A 276 11.69 -1.76 4.33
N LEU A 277 11.28 -1.37 3.12
CA LEU A 277 11.72 -2.03 1.90
C LEU A 277 13.22 -1.89 1.67
N ALA A 278 13.79 -0.72 1.91
CA ALA A 278 15.24 -0.52 1.77
C ALA A 278 16.07 -1.36 2.74
N ASN A 279 15.54 -1.67 3.92
CA ASN A 279 16.20 -2.57 4.88
C ASN A 279 16.10 -4.04 4.45
N LEU A 280 15.00 -4.45 3.82
CA LEU A 280 14.83 -5.81 3.30
C LEU A 280 15.81 -6.15 2.17
N VAL A 281 16.17 -5.19 1.35
CA VAL A 281 17.10 -5.37 0.22
C VAL A 281 18.57 -5.11 0.61
N THR A 282 18.94 -5.27 1.87
CA THR A 282 20.34 -5.19 2.28
C THR A 282 21.11 -6.44 1.82
N ARG A 283 22.43 -6.29 1.53
CA ARG A 283 23.25 -7.42 1.07
C ARG A 283 23.25 -8.61 2.04
N ASP A 284 23.15 -8.34 3.34
CA ASP A 284 23.19 -9.38 4.37
C ASP A 284 21.89 -10.22 4.39
N HIS A 285 20.78 -9.65 3.96
CA HIS A 285 19.49 -10.36 3.92
C HIS A 285 19.44 -11.36 2.77
N VAL A 286 19.94 -10.99 1.60
CA VAL A 286 20.06 -11.89 0.44
C VAL A 286 21.04 -13.06 0.72
N ALA A 287 22.05 -12.83 1.56
CA ALA A 287 23.01 -13.85 1.96
C ALA A 287 22.52 -14.77 3.09
N SER A 288 21.53 -14.37 3.86
CA SER A 288 20.99 -15.09 5.03
C SER A 288 19.81 -16.01 4.69
N LEU A 289 19.26 -15.94 3.49
CA LEU A 289 18.23 -16.90 3.04
C LEU A 289 18.85 -18.31 3.04
N PRO A 290 18.26 -19.30 3.73
CA PRO A 290 18.81 -20.64 3.80
C PRO A 290 19.00 -21.17 2.37
N GLN A 291 20.24 -21.43 2.00
CA GLN A 291 20.53 -22.12 0.75
C GLN A 291 19.91 -23.50 0.86
N SER A 292 19.18 -23.92 -0.18
CA SER A 292 18.51 -25.21 -0.27
C SER A 292 19.34 -26.31 0.38
N LYS A 293 18.75 -27.06 1.29
CA LYS A 293 19.30 -28.39 1.62
C LYS A 293 19.22 -29.22 0.35
N ILE A 294 20.40 -29.44 -0.29
CA ILE A 294 20.59 -30.41 -1.35
C ILE A 294 20.42 -31.81 -0.79
#